data_9fb5854670eede5beefab029d659e430
#
_entry.id   9fb5854670eede5beefab029d659e430
#
_cell.length_a   1.000
_cell.length_b   1.000
_cell.length_c   1.000
_cell.angle_alpha   90.00
_cell.angle_beta   90.00
_cell.angle_gamma   90.00
#
_symmetry.space_group_name_H-M   'P 1'
#
loop_
_entity.id
_entity.type
_entity.pdbx_description
1 polymer ?
#
loop_
_entity_poly.entity_id
_entity_poly.type
_entity_poly.pdbx_seq_one_letter_code
_entity_poly.pdbx_strand_id
1 'polypeptide(L)'
;MAETNFTLYTKEGFQQLVDELAYLKDVRVPEIKIQLAEARSHGDLSENSEYDEARDAQAKCYARIAEVEELIKHAKIIDEADFKAGVVSIGSFVKVYDKTFDEECEYTIVGSNEVNAFLNMITDHSPIGQALIGAKAGDLVKYTAPCGEVELEVLSVERAKRN
;
A
#
# COMPACT_ATOMS: atom_id res chain seq x y z
N MET A 1 11.72 -26.48 -1.22
CA MET A 1 10.90 -25.62 -2.08
C MET A 1 10.85 -24.24 -1.44
N ALA A 2 11.30 -23.25 -2.15
CA ALA A 2 11.13 -21.88 -1.67
C ALA A 2 9.65 -21.54 -1.64
N GLU A 3 9.11 -21.22 -0.48
CA GLU A 3 7.79 -20.64 -0.40
C GLU A 3 7.83 -19.30 -1.15
N THR A 4 7.17 -19.25 -2.27
CA THR A 4 7.02 -18.01 -3.03
C THR A 4 6.04 -17.14 -2.24
N ASN A 5 6.57 -16.26 -1.40
CA ASN A 5 5.76 -15.29 -0.68
C ASN A 5 5.19 -14.29 -1.70
N PHE A 6 3.97 -14.53 -2.13
CA PHE A 6 3.25 -13.57 -2.95
C PHE A 6 2.62 -12.49 -2.05
N THR A 7 2.73 -11.25 -2.47
CA THR A 7 2.01 -10.14 -1.85
C THR A 7 0.72 -9.90 -2.63
N LEU A 8 -0.40 -9.86 -1.91
CA LEU A 8 -1.71 -9.67 -2.52
C LEU A 8 -1.97 -8.18 -2.80
N TYR A 9 -2.44 -7.89 -4.00
CA TYR A 9 -2.79 -6.54 -4.44
C TYR A 9 -4.19 -6.53 -5.03
N THR A 10 -4.87 -5.41 -4.87
CA THR A 10 -6.02 -5.09 -5.72
C THR A 10 -5.52 -4.75 -7.12
N LYS A 11 -6.39 -4.82 -8.11
CA LYS A 11 -6.06 -4.49 -9.49
C LYS A 11 -5.53 -3.05 -9.60
N GLU A 12 -6.16 -2.12 -8.87
CA GLU A 12 -5.80 -0.71 -8.83
C GLU A 12 -4.42 -0.51 -8.16
N GLY A 13 -4.16 -1.19 -7.05
CA GLY A 13 -2.87 -1.12 -6.36
C GLY A 13 -1.73 -1.67 -7.20
N PHE A 14 -1.95 -2.76 -7.92
CA PHE A 14 -0.98 -3.29 -8.87
C PHE A 14 -0.71 -2.28 -10.01
N GLN A 15 -1.77 -1.67 -10.56
CA GLN A 15 -1.61 -0.67 -11.61
C GLN A 15 -0.80 0.54 -11.12
N GLN A 16 -0.97 0.97 -9.88
CA GLN A 16 -0.17 2.04 -9.29
C GLN A 16 1.33 1.70 -9.26
N LEU A 17 1.69 0.45 -8.96
CA LEU A 17 3.09 0.01 -9.01
C LEU A 17 3.64 0.06 -10.44
N VAL A 18 2.88 -0.38 -11.41
CA VAL A 18 3.27 -0.34 -12.82
C VAL A 18 3.47 1.10 -13.29
N ASP A 19 2.55 1.99 -12.92
CA ASP A 19 2.61 3.41 -13.27
C ASP A 19 3.79 4.10 -12.59
N GLU A 20 4.06 3.79 -11.33
CA GLU A 20 5.23 4.29 -10.60
C GLU A 20 6.52 3.86 -11.29
N LEU A 21 6.63 2.59 -11.66
CA LEU A 21 7.81 2.07 -12.35
C LEU A 21 8.04 2.79 -13.69
N ALA A 22 7.00 2.98 -14.47
CA ALA A 22 7.07 3.70 -15.73
C ALA A 22 7.52 5.15 -15.50
N TYR A 23 6.95 5.83 -14.52
CA TYR A 23 7.34 7.19 -14.15
C TYR A 23 8.83 7.28 -13.76
N LEU A 24 9.29 6.38 -12.91
CA LEU A 24 10.67 6.37 -12.45
C LEU A 24 11.65 6.17 -13.62
N LYS A 25 11.36 5.24 -14.53
CA LYS A 25 12.23 4.93 -15.67
C LYS A 25 12.16 5.97 -16.79
N ASP A 26 10.98 6.45 -17.11
CA ASP A 26 10.76 7.26 -18.31
C ASP A 26 10.84 8.77 -18.04
N VAL A 27 10.62 9.19 -16.80
CA VAL A 27 10.62 10.60 -16.39
C VAL A 27 11.75 10.90 -15.41
N ARG A 28 11.75 10.21 -14.28
CA ARG A 28 12.66 10.55 -13.17
C ARG A 28 14.13 10.28 -13.49
N VAL A 29 14.46 9.15 -14.07
CA VAL A 29 15.85 8.82 -14.47
C VAL A 29 16.40 9.81 -15.48
N PRO A 30 15.69 10.14 -16.57
CA PRO A 30 16.16 11.17 -17.50
C PRO A 30 16.36 12.55 -16.88
N GLU A 31 15.44 12.99 -15.99
CA GLU A 31 15.58 14.26 -15.27
C GLU A 31 16.87 14.30 -14.43
N ILE A 32 17.15 13.22 -13.70
CA ILE A 32 18.35 13.14 -12.86
C ILE A 32 19.61 13.16 -13.72
N LYS A 33 19.61 12.50 -14.89
CA LYS A 33 20.73 12.54 -15.82
C LYS A 33 21.02 13.96 -16.30
N ILE A 34 19.98 14.74 -16.59
CA ILE A 34 20.11 16.16 -16.95
C ILE A 34 20.70 16.94 -15.78
N GLN A 35 20.18 16.75 -14.57
CA GLN A 35 20.69 17.42 -13.35
C GLN A 35 22.17 17.11 -13.10
N LEU A 36 22.59 15.85 -13.30
CA LEU A 36 24.01 15.46 -13.19
C LEU A 36 24.88 16.15 -14.24
N ALA A 37 24.41 16.21 -15.49
CA ALA A 37 25.17 16.87 -16.57
C ALA A 37 25.28 18.37 -16.30
N GLU A 38 24.22 19.03 -15.86
CA GLU A 38 24.23 20.44 -15.48
C GLU A 38 25.19 20.71 -14.32
N ALA A 39 25.13 19.90 -13.26
CA ALA A 39 26.02 20.03 -12.11
C ALA A 39 27.49 19.87 -12.48
N ARG A 40 27.80 18.92 -13.38
CA ARG A 40 29.18 18.76 -13.92
C ARG A 40 29.64 19.97 -14.69
N SER A 41 28.75 20.67 -15.37
CA SER A 41 29.10 21.86 -16.16
C SER A 41 29.54 23.05 -15.30
N HIS A 42 29.22 23.04 -14.00
CA HIS A 42 29.57 24.10 -13.05
C HIS A 42 31.00 24.03 -12.48
N GLY A 43 31.80 23.05 -12.89
CA GLY A 43 33.26 23.00 -12.60
C GLY A 43 33.63 21.99 -11.52
N ASP A 44 34.27 22.43 -10.43
CA ASP A 44 34.84 21.53 -9.42
C ASP A 44 33.81 20.64 -8.74
N LEU A 45 33.93 19.32 -8.90
CA LEU A 45 33.02 18.31 -8.35
C LEU A 45 33.32 18.00 -6.89
N SER A 46 34.46 18.39 -6.34
CA SER A 46 34.85 18.06 -4.96
C SER A 46 34.05 18.84 -3.92
N GLU A 47 33.54 20.02 -4.26
CA GLU A 47 32.74 20.89 -3.41
C GLU A 47 31.37 21.24 -4.01
N ASN A 48 30.93 20.48 -5.02
CA ASN A 48 29.70 20.75 -5.74
C ASN A 48 28.52 20.04 -5.08
N SER A 49 27.79 20.77 -4.21
CA SER A 49 26.60 20.22 -3.52
C SER A 49 25.49 19.82 -4.46
N GLU A 50 25.30 20.50 -5.59
CA GLU A 50 24.30 20.15 -6.60
C GLU A 50 24.60 18.79 -7.25
N TYR A 51 25.89 18.52 -7.50
CA TYR A 51 26.33 17.22 -8.02
C TYR A 51 26.08 16.10 -6.99
N ASP A 52 26.42 16.32 -5.74
CA ASP A 52 26.20 15.34 -4.67
C ASP A 52 24.71 15.05 -4.46
N GLU A 53 23.87 16.08 -4.46
CA GLU A 53 22.42 15.94 -4.38
C GLU A 53 21.85 15.13 -5.56
N ALA A 54 22.33 15.41 -6.77
CA ALA A 54 21.88 14.68 -7.96
C ALA A 54 22.33 13.23 -7.94
N ARG A 55 23.52 12.93 -7.42
CA ARG A 55 23.99 11.56 -7.21
C ARG A 55 23.19 10.81 -6.18
N ASP A 56 22.86 11.46 -5.08
CA ASP A 56 21.98 10.87 -4.02
C ASP A 56 20.59 10.59 -4.58
N ALA A 57 20.04 11.53 -5.35
CA ALA A 57 18.74 11.34 -6.01
C ALA A 57 18.79 10.16 -6.99
N GLN A 58 19.89 9.99 -7.73
CA GLN A 58 20.09 8.86 -8.62
C GLN A 58 20.09 7.52 -7.87
N ALA A 59 20.86 7.45 -6.79
CA ALA A 59 20.96 6.23 -5.98
C ALA A 59 19.57 5.84 -5.39
N LYS A 60 18.83 6.80 -4.85
CA LYS A 60 17.48 6.59 -4.33
C LYS A 60 16.52 6.15 -5.43
N CYS A 61 16.61 6.76 -6.61
CA CYS A 61 15.75 6.41 -7.74
C CYS A 61 15.99 4.97 -8.20
N TYR A 62 17.23 4.57 -8.38
CA TYR A 62 17.55 3.19 -8.77
C TYR A 62 17.17 2.17 -7.69
N ALA A 63 17.37 2.51 -6.41
CA ALA A 63 16.93 1.65 -5.30
C ALA A 63 15.41 1.46 -5.32
N ARG A 64 14.64 2.51 -5.56
CA ARG A 64 13.17 2.43 -5.65
C ARG A 64 12.73 1.63 -6.88
N ILE A 65 13.39 1.80 -8.02
CA ILE A 65 13.11 1.00 -9.22
C ILE A 65 13.29 -0.50 -8.91
N ALA A 66 14.40 -0.88 -8.31
CA ALA A 66 14.67 -2.27 -7.94
C ALA A 66 13.62 -2.81 -6.97
N GLU A 67 13.23 -2.02 -5.97
CA GLU A 67 12.18 -2.38 -5.02
C GLU A 67 10.82 -2.59 -5.70
N VAL A 68 10.40 -1.66 -6.56
CA VAL A 68 9.12 -1.75 -7.27
C VAL A 68 9.12 -2.94 -8.24
N GLU A 69 10.23 -3.19 -8.93
CA GLU A 69 10.35 -4.37 -9.80
C GLU A 69 10.19 -5.69 -9.02
N GLU A 70 10.80 -5.80 -7.83
CA GLU A 70 10.62 -6.97 -6.97
C GLU A 70 9.18 -7.07 -6.44
N LEU A 71 8.55 -5.96 -6.08
CA LEU A 71 7.14 -5.95 -5.66
C LEU A 71 6.22 -6.44 -6.78
N ILE A 72 6.43 -5.98 -8.01
CA ILE A 72 5.65 -6.42 -9.18
C ILE A 72 5.86 -7.91 -9.46
N LYS A 73 7.10 -8.38 -9.37
CA LYS A 73 7.46 -9.78 -9.61
C LYS A 73 6.76 -10.74 -8.64
N HIS A 74 6.60 -10.34 -7.40
CA HIS A 74 5.96 -11.15 -6.36
C HIS A 74 4.50 -10.76 -6.10
N ALA A 75 3.94 -9.87 -6.92
CA ALA A 75 2.56 -9.45 -6.77
C ALA A 75 1.58 -10.51 -7.30
N LYS A 76 0.52 -10.72 -6.54
CA LYS A 76 -0.63 -11.51 -6.98
C LYS A 76 -1.87 -10.62 -6.93
N ILE A 77 -2.52 -10.45 -8.07
CA ILE A 77 -3.75 -9.67 -8.15
C ILE A 77 -4.91 -10.52 -7.65
N ILE A 78 -5.72 -9.94 -6.76
CA ILE A 78 -6.94 -10.57 -6.29
C ILE A 78 -7.99 -10.41 -7.37
N ASP A 79 -8.47 -11.54 -7.89
CA ASP A 79 -9.50 -11.54 -8.91
C ASP A 79 -10.87 -11.20 -8.30
N GLU A 80 -11.71 -10.54 -9.08
CA GLU A 80 -13.11 -10.26 -8.69
C GLU A 80 -13.87 -11.54 -8.33
N ALA A 81 -13.51 -12.66 -8.94
CA ALA A 81 -14.06 -13.97 -8.64
C ALA A 81 -13.79 -14.44 -7.20
N ASP A 82 -12.71 -13.95 -6.58
CA ASP A 82 -12.35 -14.27 -5.19
C ASP A 82 -13.12 -13.41 -4.18
N PHE A 83 -13.82 -12.39 -4.64
CA PHE A 83 -14.65 -11.55 -3.78
C PHE A 83 -15.97 -12.23 -3.47
N LYS A 84 -16.14 -12.62 -2.21
CA LYS A 84 -17.40 -13.16 -1.71
C LYS A 84 -18.24 -12.03 -1.13
N ALA A 85 -19.36 -11.74 -1.74
CA ALA A 85 -20.27 -10.71 -1.25
C ALA A 85 -20.71 -11.00 0.19
N GLY A 86 -20.63 -9.98 1.06
CA GLY A 86 -21.01 -10.08 2.45
C GLY A 86 -19.97 -10.65 3.41
N VAL A 87 -18.80 -11.11 2.89
CA VAL A 87 -17.69 -11.58 3.72
C VAL A 87 -16.52 -10.60 3.57
N VAL A 88 -15.92 -10.19 4.68
CA VAL A 88 -14.78 -9.28 4.67
C VAL A 88 -13.56 -9.96 4.05
N SER A 89 -13.02 -9.34 3.04
CA SER A 89 -11.81 -9.76 2.33
C SER A 89 -11.00 -8.55 1.88
N ILE A 90 -9.83 -8.78 1.28
CA ILE A 90 -9.09 -7.66 0.66
C ILE A 90 -9.94 -7.07 -0.47
N GLY A 91 -10.06 -5.74 -0.49
CA GLY A 91 -10.95 -5.02 -1.41
C GLY A 91 -12.33 -4.72 -0.83
N SER A 92 -12.60 -5.11 0.42
CA SER A 92 -13.86 -4.81 1.09
C SER A 92 -13.86 -3.43 1.74
N PHE A 93 -15.01 -2.75 1.66
CA PHE A 93 -15.34 -1.58 2.46
C PHE A 93 -16.26 -2.01 3.60
N VAL A 94 -15.82 -1.83 4.83
CA VAL A 94 -16.49 -2.36 6.01
C VAL A 94 -16.90 -1.21 6.93
N LYS A 95 -18.18 -1.16 7.27
CA LYS A 95 -18.68 -0.29 8.34
C LYS A 95 -18.77 -1.11 9.62
N VAL A 96 -18.18 -0.58 10.68
CA VAL A 96 -18.19 -1.23 12.00
C VAL A 96 -18.64 -0.24 13.06
N TYR A 97 -19.25 -0.78 14.12
CA TYR A 97 -19.53 -0.05 15.33
C TYR A 97 -18.55 -0.47 16.41
N ASP A 98 -17.77 0.48 16.89
CA ASP A 98 -16.82 0.25 17.99
C ASP A 98 -17.57 0.38 19.32
N LYS A 99 -17.79 -0.74 19.96
CA LYS A 99 -18.50 -0.79 21.25
C LYS A 99 -17.67 -0.26 22.41
N THR A 100 -16.35 -0.26 22.26
CA THR A 100 -15.44 0.21 23.31
C THR A 100 -15.45 1.74 23.39
N PHE A 101 -15.45 2.41 22.24
CA PHE A 101 -15.42 3.86 22.14
C PHE A 101 -16.77 4.48 21.76
N ASP A 102 -17.78 3.64 21.53
CA ASP A 102 -19.15 4.05 21.19
C ASP A 102 -19.20 4.95 19.94
N GLU A 103 -18.54 4.50 18.86
CA GLU A 103 -18.49 5.23 17.60
C GLU A 103 -18.57 4.32 16.37
N GLU A 104 -19.07 4.86 15.27
CA GLU A 104 -19.05 4.17 13.98
C GLU A 104 -17.74 4.49 13.25
N CYS A 105 -17.13 3.46 12.68
CA CYS A 105 -15.90 3.56 11.89
C CYS A 105 -16.07 2.90 10.53
N GLU A 106 -15.34 3.39 9.55
CA GLU A 106 -15.32 2.84 8.21
C GLU A 106 -13.88 2.45 7.86
N TYR A 107 -13.68 1.24 7.36
CA TYR A 107 -12.37 0.73 6.97
C TYR A 107 -12.42 0.13 5.57
N THR A 108 -11.36 0.36 4.79
CA THR A 108 -11.12 -0.34 3.53
C THR A 108 -9.97 -1.31 3.74
N ILE A 109 -10.18 -2.59 3.45
CA ILE A 109 -9.14 -3.61 3.55
C ILE A 109 -8.34 -3.64 2.25
N VAL A 110 -7.05 -3.40 2.34
CA VAL A 110 -6.14 -3.33 1.18
C VAL A 110 -4.96 -4.27 1.35
N GLY A 111 -4.22 -4.49 0.28
CA GLY A 111 -2.95 -5.22 0.34
C GLY A 111 -1.88 -4.47 1.11
N SER A 112 -0.83 -5.18 1.55
CA SER A 112 0.18 -4.66 2.48
C SER A 112 0.88 -3.37 2.03
N ASN A 113 0.98 -3.13 0.73
CA ASN A 113 1.67 -1.95 0.18
C ASN A 113 0.72 -0.83 -0.26
N GLU A 114 -0.56 -0.96 0.01
CA GLU A 114 -1.58 0.02 -0.41
C GLU A 114 -2.12 0.86 0.75
N VAL A 115 -1.50 0.76 1.92
CA VAL A 115 -1.99 1.39 3.16
C VAL A 115 -1.96 2.91 3.08
N ASN A 116 -3.08 3.52 3.42
CA ASN A 116 -3.18 4.96 3.65
C ASN A 116 -4.04 5.21 4.89
N ALA A 117 -3.39 5.55 5.99
CA ALA A 117 -4.05 5.78 7.27
C ALA A 117 -5.05 6.94 7.23
N PHE A 118 -4.80 7.95 6.40
CA PHE A 118 -5.71 9.10 6.25
C PHE A 118 -7.03 8.73 5.57
N LEU A 119 -7.03 7.66 4.76
CA LEU A 119 -8.22 7.13 4.09
C LEU A 119 -8.81 5.93 4.81
N ASN A 120 -8.40 5.66 6.05
CA ASN A 120 -8.80 4.47 6.82
C ASN A 120 -8.59 3.15 6.05
N MET A 121 -7.51 3.08 5.28
CA MET A 121 -7.09 1.87 4.58
C MET A 121 -6.21 1.05 5.52
N ILE A 122 -6.64 -0.17 5.79
CA ILE A 122 -5.93 -1.11 6.68
C ILE A 122 -5.56 -2.38 5.93
N THR A 123 -4.50 -3.03 6.37
CA THR A 123 -4.06 -4.29 5.76
C THR A 123 -4.69 -5.50 6.44
N ASP A 124 -4.69 -6.61 5.71
CA ASP A 124 -5.02 -7.93 6.23
C ASP A 124 -4.05 -8.41 7.34
N HIS A 125 -2.86 -7.80 7.42
CA HIS A 125 -1.86 -8.12 8.45
C HIS A 125 -1.99 -7.27 9.72
N SER A 126 -2.75 -6.17 9.68
CA SER A 126 -2.99 -5.36 10.88
C SER A 126 -3.88 -6.09 11.88
N PRO A 127 -3.79 -5.79 13.19
CA PRO A 127 -4.66 -6.43 14.19
C PRO A 127 -6.15 -6.29 13.87
N ILE A 128 -6.60 -5.10 13.44
CA ILE A 128 -7.98 -4.86 13.02
C ILE A 128 -8.32 -5.67 11.77
N GLY A 129 -7.44 -5.66 10.77
CA GLY A 129 -7.64 -6.39 9.52
C GLY A 129 -7.75 -7.89 9.75
N GLN A 130 -6.88 -8.46 10.56
CA GLN A 130 -6.93 -9.88 10.93
C GLN A 130 -8.24 -10.25 11.63
N ALA A 131 -8.73 -9.39 12.49
CA ALA A 131 -9.99 -9.61 13.19
C ALA A 131 -11.21 -9.52 12.27
N LEU A 132 -11.18 -8.60 11.28
CA LEU A 132 -12.28 -8.37 10.36
C LEU A 132 -12.36 -9.38 9.22
N ILE A 133 -11.22 -9.87 8.71
CA ILE A 133 -11.18 -10.82 7.58
C ILE A 133 -12.00 -12.08 7.91
N GLY A 134 -12.89 -12.44 6.99
CA GLY A 134 -13.79 -13.58 7.15
C GLY A 134 -15.07 -13.29 7.93
N ALA A 135 -15.22 -12.11 8.51
CA ALA A 135 -16.44 -11.71 9.22
C ALA A 135 -17.56 -11.34 8.23
N LYS A 136 -18.79 -11.38 8.72
CA LYS A 136 -20.00 -11.02 7.98
C LYS A 136 -20.73 -9.90 8.72
N ALA A 137 -21.65 -9.22 8.04
CA ALA A 137 -22.51 -8.25 8.67
C ALA A 137 -23.27 -8.87 9.84
N GLY A 138 -23.25 -8.22 11.00
CA GLY A 138 -23.82 -8.72 12.25
C GLY A 138 -22.85 -9.47 13.16
N ASP A 139 -21.66 -9.83 12.67
CA ASP A 139 -20.65 -10.52 13.47
C ASP A 139 -19.97 -9.57 14.46
N LEU A 140 -19.63 -10.11 15.63
CA LEU A 140 -18.82 -9.42 16.64
C LEU A 140 -17.39 -9.93 16.52
N VAL A 141 -16.45 -9.01 16.39
CA VAL A 141 -15.01 -9.31 16.32
C VAL A 141 -14.27 -8.55 17.41
N LYS A 142 -13.16 -9.12 17.86
CA LYS A 142 -12.31 -8.52 18.88
C LYS A 142 -10.89 -8.47 18.40
N TYR A 143 -10.19 -7.38 18.73
CA TYR A 143 -8.75 -7.28 18.49
C TYR A 143 -8.07 -6.59 19.67
N THR A 144 -6.77 -6.80 19.79
CA THR A 144 -5.96 -6.17 20.84
C THR A 144 -5.30 -4.91 20.27
N ALA A 145 -5.68 -3.77 20.83
CA ALA A 145 -5.05 -2.48 20.54
C ALA A 145 -4.08 -2.10 21.68
N PRO A 146 -3.23 -1.08 21.50
CA PRO A 146 -2.36 -0.60 22.59
C PRO A 146 -3.13 -0.16 23.84
N CYS A 147 -4.36 0.29 23.69
CA CYS A 147 -5.25 0.69 24.80
C CYS A 147 -5.96 -0.49 25.47
N GLY A 148 -5.85 -1.72 24.93
CA GLY A 148 -6.50 -2.94 25.42
C GLY A 148 -7.33 -3.65 24.38
N GLU A 149 -8.24 -4.51 24.82
CA GLU A 149 -9.13 -5.26 23.93
C GLU A 149 -10.28 -4.37 23.42
N VAL A 150 -10.47 -4.34 22.10
CA VAL A 150 -11.52 -3.57 21.43
C VAL A 150 -12.50 -4.54 20.77
N GLU A 151 -13.80 -4.29 20.97
CA GLU A 151 -14.88 -5.08 20.37
C GLU A 151 -15.57 -4.27 19.28
N LEU A 152 -15.68 -4.86 18.09
CA LEU A 152 -16.31 -4.26 16.91
C LEU A 152 -17.50 -5.11 16.47
N GLU A 153 -18.59 -4.44 16.13
CA GLU A 153 -19.73 -5.06 15.45
C GLU A 153 -19.69 -4.70 13.98
N VAL A 154 -19.68 -5.70 13.09
CA VAL A 154 -19.69 -5.47 11.65
C VAL A 154 -21.11 -5.07 11.23
N LEU A 155 -21.28 -3.84 10.76
CA LEU A 155 -22.58 -3.31 10.35
C LEU A 155 -22.89 -3.64 8.89
N SER A 156 -21.91 -3.46 7.99
CA SER A 156 -22.05 -3.76 6.57
C SER A 156 -20.72 -4.11 5.93
N VAL A 157 -20.78 -4.94 4.90
CA VAL A 157 -19.63 -5.33 4.09
C VAL A 157 -19.99 -5.08 2.63
N GLU A 158 -19.26 -4.18 1.99
CA GLU A 158 -19.41 -3.84 0.58
C GLU A 158 -18.09 -3.93 -0.13
N ARG A 159 -18.13 -3.98 -1.45
CA ARG A 159 -16.91 -3.85 -2.25
C ARG A 159 -16.46 -2.39 -2.23
N ALA A 160 -15.17 -2.16 -1.98
CA ALA A 160 -14.61 -0.82 -2.03
C ALA A 160 -14.76 -0.22 -3.43
N LYS A 161 -15.43 0.94 -3.51
CA LYS A 161 -15.50 1.72 -4.75
C LYS A 161 -14.29 2.64 -4.77
N ARG A 162 -13.43 2.47 -5.76
CA ARG A 162 -12.36 3.41 -6.04
C ARG A 162 -12.76 4.27 -7.23
N ASN A 163 -12.74 5.57 -7.02
CA ASN A 163 -12.83 6.55 -8.09
C ASN A 163 -11.46 6.72 -8.75
#